data_dcf248c1c81e6d6c1cab17e03497f932
#
_entry.id   dcf248c1c81e6d6c1cab17e03497f932
#
_cell.length_a   1.000
_cell.length_b   1.000
_cell.length_c   1.000
_cell.angle_alpha   90.00
_cell.angle_beta   90.00
_cell.angle_gamma   90.00
#
_symmetry.space_group_name_H-M   'P 1'
#
loop_
_entity.id
_entity.type
_entity.pdbx_description
1 polymer ?
#
loop_
_entity_poly.entity_id
_entity_poly.type
_entity_poly.pdbx_seq_one_letter_code
_entity_poly.pdbx_strand_id
1 'polypeptide(L)'
;MSPILDENTTIISAVNGLPWWYFHEAKTQTKLDNTHLESVDPKGKIWKTLNPNSAIGCVVYPACEILEPGIIKHTEGDRFSLGEPNGMISERLKEISSILIDSGLKAPQKKNLRDEIWIKLWGNCSFNILSALTGS
;
A
#
# COMPACT_ATOMS: atom_id res chain seq x y z
N MET A 1 -10.94 -20.74 -1.65
CA MET A 1 -9.67 -20.02 -1.93
C MET A 1 -9.72 -19.45 -3.33
N SER A 2 -9.13 -18.30 -3.55
CA SER A 2 -8.94 -17.80 -4.92
C SER A 2 -8.01 -18.76 -5.67
N PRO A 3 -8.31 -19.17 -6.91
CA PRO A 3 -7.50 -20.12 -7.67
C PRO A 3 -6.08 -19.60 -8.01
N ILE A 4 -5.81 -18.33 -7.76
CA ILE A 4 -4.51 -17.68 -8.03
C ILE A 4 -3.67 -17.43 -6.76
N LEU A 5 -4.15 -17.85 -5.58
CA LEU A 5 -3.45 -17.66 -4.32
C LEU A 5 -3.10 -18.99 -3.70
N ASP A 6 -1.85 -19.14 -3.28
CA ASP A 6 -1.34 -20.24 -2.46
C ASP A 6 -0.67 -19.70 -1.18
N GLU A 7 -0.09 -20.60 -0.38
CA GLU A 7 0.55 -20.23 0.89
C GLU A 7 1.82 -19.39 0.72
N ASN A 8 2.45 -19.40 -0.45
CA ASN A 8 3.67 -18.66 -0.77
C ASN A 8 3.38 -17.35 -1.50
N THR A 9 2.11 -17.09 -1.86
CA THR A 9 1.74 -15.88 -2.60
C THR A 9 1.96 -14.64 -1.77
N THR A 10 2.75 -13.70 -2.28
CA THR A 10 2.91 -12.36 -1.70
C THR A 10 1.97 -11.37 -2.40
N ILE A 11 1.26 -10.57 -1.62
CA ILE A 11 0.29 -9.59 -2.09
C ILE A 11 0.82 -8.18 -1.82
N ILE A 12 1.09 -7.43 -2.89
CA ILE A 12 1.54 -6.04 -2.80
C ILE A 12 0.34 -5.14 -3.08
N SER A 13 -0.14 -4.45 -2.05
CA SER A 13 -1.26 -3.51 -2.20
C SER A 13 -0.73 -2.11 -2.53
N ALA A 14 -0.68 -1.79 -3.83
CA ALA A 14 -0.25 -0.49 -4.36
C ALA A 14 -1.44 0.47 -4.50
N VAL A 15 -2.06 0.86 -3.38
CA VAL A 15 -3.26 1.68 -3.34
C VAL A 15 -3.09 2.89 -2.41
N ASN A 16 -3.86 3.96 -2.67
CA ASN A 16 -3.90 5.11 -1.77
C ASN A 16 -4.79 4.85 -0.54
N GLY A 17 -4.58 5.62 0.53
CA GLY A 17 -5.36 5.52 1.76
C GLY A 17 -4.85 4.45 2.71
N LEU A 18 -5.70 4.05 3.67
CA LEU A 18 -5.36 3.02 4.63
C LEU A 18 -5.58 1.63 4.01
N PRO A 19 -4.57 0.75 4.03
CA PRO A 19 -4.71 -0.58 3.48
C PRO A 19 -5.52 -1.50 4.41
N TRP A 20 -6.14 -2.54 3.83
CA TRP A 20 -6.95 -3.52 4.55
C TRP A 20 -6.19 -4.24 5.68
N TRP A 21 -4.87 -4.42 5.57
CA TRP A 21 -3.99 -5.06 6.55
C TRP A 21 -3.46 -4.09 7.62
N TYR A 22 -3.91 -2.82 7.66
CA TYR A 22 -3.31 -1.74 8.44
C TYR A 22 -3.05 -2.10 9.92
N PHE A 23 -3.97 -2.80 10.58
CA PHE A 23 -3.82 -3.21 11.98
C PHE A 23 -3.16 -4.58 12.16
N HIS A 24 -2.75 -5.26 11.09
CA HIS A 24 -2.03 -6.51 11.20
C HIS A 24 -0.63 -6.27 11.78
N GLU A 25 -0.32 -6.95 12.90
CA GLU A 25 0.94 -6.81 13.65
C GLU A 25 1.36 -5.34 13.91
N ALA A 26 0.38 -4.45 14.06
CA ALA A 26 0.62 -3.02 14.24
C ALA A 26 1.24 -2.67 15.59
N LYS A 27 1.05 -3.51 16.62
CA LYS A 27 1.58 -3.33 17.97
C LYS A 27 1.21 -1.99 18.60
N THR A 28 -0.02 -1.53 18.34
CA THR A 28 -0.55 -0.26 18.87
C THR A 28 -0.96 -0.35 20.33
N GLN A 29 -0.98 -1.58 20.89
CA GLN A 29 -1.46 -1.88 22.24
C GLN A 29 -2.95 -1.52 22.43
N THR A 30 -3.72 -1.55 21.36
CA THR A 30 -5.16 -1.29 21.36
C THR A 30 -5.95 -2.54 20.96
N LYS A 31 -7.27 -2.49 21.14
CA LYS A 31 -8.18 -3.56 20.69
C LYS A 31 -8.25 -3.69 19.15
N LEU A 32 -7.64 -2.77 18.42
CA LEU A 32 -7.60 -2.79 16.95
C LEU A 32 -6.48 -3.68 16.41
N ASP A 33 -5.48 -4.01 17.23
CA ASP A 33 -4.38 -4.88 16.79
C ASP A 33 -4.90 -6.22 16.28
N ASN A 34 -4.41 -6.63 15.11
CA ASN A 34 -4.80 -7.84 14.41
C ASN A 34 -6.30 -7.92 14.08
N THR A 35 -6.93 -6.78 13.84
CA THR A 35 -8.32 -6.70 13.35
C THR A 35 -8.37 -6.04 11.97
N HIS A 36 -9.45 -6.32 11.22
CA HIS A 36 -9.73 -5.58 10.00
C HIS A 36 -10.27 -4.17 10.32
N LEU A 37 -10.14 -3.26 9.38
CA LEU A 37 -10.69 -1.92 9.46
C LEU A 37 -12.05 -1.88 8.75
N GLU A 38 -13.14 -1.77 9.51
CA GLU A 38 -14.51 -1.87 9.00
C GLU A 38 -14.82 -0.88 7.86
N SER A 39 -14.26 0.34 7.91
CA SER A 39 -14.42 1.36 6.86
C SER A 39 -13.72 1.02 5.54
N VAL A 40 -12.72 0.15 5.55
CA VAL A 40 -11.93 -0.25 4.37
C VAL A 40 -12.32 -1.66 3.93
N ASP A 41 -12.60 -2.54 4.86
CA ASP A 41 -12.91 -3.95 4.64
C ASP A 41 -14.19 -4.35 5.42
N PRO A 42 -15.39 -3.96 4.94
CA PRO A 42 -16.64 -4.26 5.62
C PRO A 42 -16.82 -5.76 5.90
N LYS A 43 -17.03 -6.09 7.17
CA LYS A 43 -17.18 -7.48 7.68
C LYS A 43 -15.91 -8.34 7.52
N GLY A 44 -14.76 -7.73 7.27
CA GLY A 44 -13.47 -8.40 7.11
C GLY A 44 -13.43 -9.39 5.95
N LYS A 45 -14.06 -9.07 4.82
CA LYS A 45 -14.10 -9.97 3.65
C LYS A 45 -12.72 -10.16 3.04
N ILE A 46 -11.99 -9.06 2.87
CA ILE A 46 -10.63 -9.08 2.32
C ILE A 46 -9.71 -9.79 3.30
N TRP A 47 -9.77 -9.41 4.58
CA TRP A 47 -9.00 -10.01 5.67
C TRP A 47 -9.13 -11.55 5.75
N LYS A 48 -10.36 -12.04 5.60
CA LYS A 48 -10.64 -13.49 5.64
C LYS A 48 -10.22 -14.23 4.37
N THR A 49 -10.23 -13.54 3.24
CA THR A 49 -9.91 -14.13 1.93
C THR A 49 -8.44 -14.07 1.62
N LEU A 50 -7.82 -12.92 1.89
CA LEU A 50 -6.40 -12.66 1.70
C LEU A 50 -5.73 -12.72 3.07
N ASN A 51 -4.91 -13.74 3.30
CA ASN A 51 -4.18 -13.86 4.55
C ASN A 51 -3.31 -12.60 4.76
N PRO A 52 -3.47 -11.81 5.83
CA PRO A 52 -2.69 -10.60 6.05
C PRO A 52 -1.17 -10.86 6.20
N ASN A 53 -0.75 -12.08 6.54
CA ASN A 53 0.66 -12.48 6.51
C ASN A 53 1.27 -12.45 5.11
N SER A 54 0.43 -12.55 4.06
CA SER A 54 0.89 -12.44 2.67
C SER A 54 1.10 -10.99 2.21
N ALA A 55 0.66 -10.02 3.00
CA ALA A 55 0.70 -8.62 2.60
C ALA A 55 2.10 -8.02 2.70
N ILE A 56 2.48 -7.27 1.66
CA ILE A 56 3.53 -6.23 1.70
C ILE A 56 2.86 -4.90 1.40
N GLY A 57 3.12 -3.93 2.25
CA GLY A 57 2.63 -2.58 2.05
C GLY A 57 3.44 -1.85 0.97
N CYS A 58 2.73 -1.04 0.18
CA CYS A 58 3.34 -0.21 -0.85
C CYS A 58 2.72 1.18 -0.85
N VAL A 59 3.54 2.22 -0.64
CA VAL A 59 3.12 3.61 -0.83
C VAL A 59 3.59 4.07 -2.20
N VAL A 60 2.63 4.38 -3.07
CA VAL A 60 2.84 4.73 -4.49
C VAL A 60 2.94 6.23 -4.65
N TYR A 61 4.04 6.73 -5.19
CA TYR A 61 4.26 8.17 -5.43
C TYR A 61 4.11 8.60 -6.90
N PRO A 62 4.20 7.71 -7.92
CA PRO A 62 3.98 8.12 -9.30
C PRO A 62 2.65 8.83 -9.50
N ALA A 63 2.70 9.93 -10.26
CA ALA A 63 1.54 10.63 -10.74
C ALA A 63 1.28 10.25 -12.21
N CYS A 64 0.05 9.93 -12.53
CA CYS A 64 -0.36 9.50 -13.87
C CYS A 64 -1.68 10.15 -14.25
N GLU A 65 -1.86 10.42 -15.54
CA GLU A 65 -3.09 10.92 -16.15
C GLU A 65 -3.64 9.88 -17.12
N ILE A 66 -4.95 9.70 -17.15
CA ILE A 66 -5.63 8.94 -18.19
C ILE A 66 -5.95 9.92 -19.32
N LEU A 67 -5.23 9.81 -20.44
CA LEU A 67 -5.49 10.67 -21.61
C LEU A 67 -6.69 10.17 -22.40
N GLU A 68 -6.78 8.86 -22.60
CA GLU A 68 -7.87 8.17 -23.31
C GLU A 68 -8.04 6.77 -22.69
N PRO A 69 -9.14 6.06 -22.91
CA PRO A 69 -9.30 4.69 -22.45
C PRO A 69 -8.14 3.80 -22.91
N GLY A 70 -7.39 3.27 -21.93
CA GLY A 70 -6.22 2.42 -22.17
C GLY A 70 -4.89 3.17 -22.38
N ILE A 71 -4.88 4.51 -22.44
CA ILE A 71 -3.68 5.33 -22.58
C ILE A 71 -3.40 6.07 -21.27
N ILE A 72 -2.34 5.69 -20.59
CA ILE A 72 -1.90 6.32 -19.34
C ILE A 72 -0.59 7.07 -19.59
N LYS A 73 -0.59 8.36 -19.29
CA LYS A 73 0.61 9.18 -19.30
C LYS A 73 1.19 9.24 -17.88
N HIS A 74 2.41 8.77 -17.71
CA HIS A 74 3.19 8.99 -16.51
C HIS A 74 3.72 10.43 -16.53
N THR A 75 3.39 11.22 -15.51
CA THR A 75 3.76 12.65 -15.44
C THR A 75 4.93 12.89 -14.50
N GLU A 76 4.98 12.21 -13.36
CA GLU A 76 6.01 12.43 -12.35
C GLU A 76 6.13 11.25 -11.39
N GLY A 77 7.33 11.12 -10.78
CA GLY A 77 7.60 10.18 -9.69
C GLY A 77 7.87 8.76 -10.19
N ASP A 78 8.72 8.04 -9.45
CA ASP A 78 9.16 6.68 -9.75
C ASP A 78 9.31 5.84 -8.48
N ARG A 79 8.83 6.37 -7.32
CA ARG A 79 9.05 5.75 -6.01
C ARG A 79 7.85 4.93 -5.54
N PHE A 80 8.14 3.69 -5.14
CA PHE A 80 7.25 2.74 -4.50
C PHE A 80 7.86 2.34 -3.16
N SER A 81 7.50 3.02 -2.06
CA SER A 81 8.03 2.68 -0.74
C SER A 81 7.38 1.40 -0.24
N LEU A 82 8.20 0.40 0.07
CA LEU A 82 7.76 -0.93 0.49
C LEU A 82 8.00 -1.17 1.99
N GLY A 83 7.18 -1.99 2.61
CA GLY A 83 7.37 -2.41 4.00
C GLY A 83 6.49 -3.56 4.43
N GLU A 84 7.02 -4.38 5.35
CA GLU A 84 6.23 -5.41 6.02
C GLU A 84 5.27 -4.79 7.05
N PRO A 85 4.09 -5.38 7.26
CA PRO A 85 3.16 -4.93 8.30
C PRO A 85 3.77 -4.87 9.69
N ASN A 86 4.68 -5.80 10.03
CA ASN A 86 5.36 -5.86 11.33
C ASN A 86 6.62 -4.98 11.43
N GLY A 87 7.00 -4.29 10.35
CA GLY A 87 8.18 -3.43 10.30
C GLY A 87 9.52 -4.16 10.14
N MET A 88 9.51 -5.47 9.92
CA MET A 88 10.73 -6.23 9.63
C MET A 88 11.21 -5.99 8.20
N ILE A 89 12.51 -6.14 8.00
CA ILE A 89 13.10 -6.19 6.66
C ILE A 89 13.33 -7.66 6.31
N SER A 90 12.30 -8.29 5.74
CA SER A 90 12.33 -9.71 5.37
C SER A 90 13.08 -9.96 4.05
N GLU A 91 13.42 -11.23 3.78
CA GLU A 91 14.08 -11.58 2.51
C GLU A 91 13.13 -11.33 1.33
N ARG A 92 11.84 -11.67 1.44
CA ARG A 92 10.87 -11.39 0.36
C ARG A 92 10.74 -9.89 0.08
N LEU A 93 10.82 -9.04 1.12
CA LEU A 93 10.79 -7.59 0.94
C LEU A 93 12.03 -7.08 0.20
N LYS A 94 13.22 -7.63 0.51
CA LYS A 94 14.46 -7.29 -0.17
C LYS A 94 14.44 -7.72 -1.65
N GLU A 95 13.97 -8.93 -1.91
CA GLU A 95 13.85 -9.48 -3.26
C GLU A 95 12.92 -8.63 -4.14
N ILE A 96 11.72 -8.32 -3.65
CA ILE A 96 10.77 -7.47 -4.37
C ILE A 96 11.34 -6.06 -4.60
N SER A 97 11.98 -5.48 -3.57
CA SER A 97 12.65 -4.18 -3.69
C SER A 97 13.72 -4.22 -4.79
N SER A 98 14.55 -5.27 -4.82
CA SER A 98 15.60 -5.44 -5.85
C SER A 98 14.99 -5.53 -7.25
N ILE A 99 13.97 -6.36 -7.45
CA ILE A 99 13.29 -6.51 -8.74
C ILE A 99 12.76 -5.16 -9.27
N LEU A 100 12.16 -4.36 -8.40
CA LEU A 100 11.66 -3.03 -8.78
C LEU A 100 12.80 -2.06 -9.11
N ILE A 101 13.90 -2.09 -8.35
CA ILE A 101 15.09 -1.26 -8.60
C ILE A 101 15.74 -1.65 -9.93
N ASP A 102 15.91 -2.93 -10.19
CA ASP A 102 16.47 -3.45 -11.44
C ASP A 102 15.59 -3.10 -12.66
N SER A 103 14.29 -2.87 -12.42
CA SER A 103 13.34 -2.38 -13.42
C SER A 103 13.34 -0.85 -13.60
N GLY A 104 14.24 -0.13 -12.93
CA GLY A 104 14.40 1.32 -13.06
C GLY A 104 13.52 2.14 -12.10
N LEU A 105 12.86 1.53 -11.13
CA LEU A 105 12.03 2.20 -10.14
C LEU A 105 12.79 2.44 -8.83
N LYS A 106 12.31 3.36 -8.01
CA LYS A 106 12.80 3.52 -6.63
C LYS A 106 11.91 2.75 -5.68
N ALA A 107 12.46 1.75 -4.99
CA ALA A 107 11.72 0.89 -4.08
C ALA A 107 12.37 0.83 -2.69
N PRO A 108 12.42 1.96 -1.94
CA PRO A 108 13.03 1.97 -0.62
C PRO A 108 12.23 1.10 0.37
N GLN A 109 12.96 0.30 1.17
CA GLN A 109 12.41 -0.54 2.22
C GLN A 109 12.22 0.28 3.51
N LYS A 110 11.04 0.23 4.10
CA LYS A 110 10.65 1.02 5.27
C LYS A 110 10.28 0.14 6.46
N LYS A 111 10.93 0.35 7.61
CA LYS A 111 10.52 -0.27 8.87
C LYS A 111 9.18 0.29 9.37
N ASN A 112 8.97 1.59 9.22
CA ASN A 112 7.74 2.29 9.61
C ASN A 112 6.96 2.77 8.39
N LEU A 113 6.47 1.84 7.56
CA LEU A 113 5.69 2.20 6.37
C LEU A 113 4.39 2.95 6.72
N ARG A 114 3.83 2.72 7.93
CA ARG A 114 2.62 3.41 8.39
C ARG A 114 2.81 4.92 8.50
N ASP A 115 4.01 5.40 8.85
CA ASP A 115 4.31 6.83 8.89
C ASP A 115 4.21 7.44 7.48
N GLU A 116 4.73 6.75 6.46
CA GLU A 116 4.61 7.21 5.06
C GLU A 116 3.16 7.16 4.54
N ILE A 117 2.39 6.16 4.96
CA ILE A 117 0.95 6.11 4.65
C ILE A 117 0.25 7.36 5.19
N TRP A 118 0.48 7.74 6.44
CA TRP A 118 -0.12 8.93 7.04
C TRP A 118 0.36 10.23 6.42
N ILE A 119 1.66 10.38 6.15
CA ILE A 119 2.21 11.57 5.49
C ILE A 119 1.55 11.76 4.13
N LYS A 120 1.43 10.69 3.34
CA LYS A 120 0.78 10.74 2.04
C LYS A 120 -0.72 11.02 2.16
N LEU A 121 -1.39 10.36 3.09
CA LEU A 121 -2.82 10.55 3.33
C LEU A 121 -3.13 11.98 3.75
N TRP A 122 -2.30 12.59 4.58
CA TRP A 122 -2.43 14.01 4.94
C TRP A 122 -2.39 14.91 3.71
N GLY A 123 -1.42 14.70 2.81
CA GLY A 123 -1.37 15.42 1.53
C GLY A 123 -2.65 15.23 0.72
N ASN A 124 -3.09 13.99 0.54
CA ASN A 124 -4.30 13.68 -0.22
C ASN A 124 -5.56 14.32 0.40
N CYS A 125 -5.73 14.25 1.72
CA CYS A 125 -6.88 14.82 2.41
C CYS A 125 -6.90 16.35 2.37
N SER A 126 -5.74 17.00 2.27
CA SER A 126 -5.65 18.46 2.24
C SER A 126 -5.73 18.99 0.81
N PHE A 127 -4.80 18.59 -0.03
CA PHE A 127 -4.63 19.17 -1.38
C PHE A 127 -5.69 18.69 -2.36
N ASN A 128 -6.07 17.41 -2.36
CA ASN A 128 -7.07 16.92 -3.30
C ASN A 128 -8.46 17.51 -3.04
N ILE A 129 -8.81 17.75 -1.76
CA ILE A 129 -10.08 18.40 -1.41
C ILE A 129 -10.06 19.86 -1.84
N LEU A 130 -8.96 20.58 -1.58
CA LEU A 130 -8.83 21.99 -1.99
C LEU A 130 -8.87 22.12 -3.52
N SER A 131 -8.13 21.29 -4.24
CA SER A 131 -8.13 21.25 -5.70
C SER A 131 -9.52 20.98 -6.26
N ALA A 132 -10.26 20.01 -5.71
CA ALA A 132 -11.63 19.74 -6.12
C ALA A 132 -12.59 20.91 -5.86
N LEU A 133 -12.40 21.65 -4.76
CA LEU A 133 -13.25 22.80 -4.42
C LEU A 133 -12.92 24.05 -5.26
N THR A 134 -11.66 24.22 -5.63
CA THR A 134 -11.19 25.40 -6.39
C THR A 134 -11.17 25.18 -7.91
N GLY A 135 -11.32 23.95 -8.36
CA GLY A 135 -11.26 23.59 -9.76
C GLY A 135 -9.85 23.70 -10.38
N SER A 136 -8.82 23.57 -9.52
CA SER A 136 -7.40 23.71 -9.92
C SER A 136 -6.66 22.37 -9.89
#